data_450f80fd57c6d1c420d80ec0aae40a48
#
_entry.id   450f80fd57c6d1c420d80ec0aae40a48
#
_cell.length_a   1.000
_cell.length_b   1.000
_cell.length_c   1.000
_cell.angle_alpha   90.00
_cell.angle_beta   90.00
_cell.angle_gamma   90.00
#
_symmetry.space_group_name_H-M   'P 1'
#
loop_
_entity.id
_entity.type
_entity.pdbx_description
1 polymer ?
#
loop_
_entity_poly.entity_id
_entity_poly.type
_entity_poly.pdbx_seq_one_letter_code
_entity_poly.pdbx_strand_id
1 'polypeptide(L)'
;QRIARDLHDTLGQKLSLIGLKSDLAVRLVEKNPEQAIAEIKDIRQTATIALKEVRELVANIRSVSISEELIRVKQILDAAEIDVTISGDNIETLKMPTLSESVVAMCLKEAVNNIVKHSKANYCLISITQSDNEVRLVVYDDGVGFNTELHHVGNGLIGMRERLEFINGTLEINRKKVGTELIVHVPVAITHQKRSGKK
;
A
#
# COMPACT_ATOMS: atom_id res chain seq x y z
N GLN A 1 -0.44 4.13 -15.69
CA GLN A 1 0.74 3.75 -16.51
C GLN A 1 1.78 4.87 -16.66
N ARG A 2 1.40 6.16 -16.68
CA ARG A 2 2.33 7.30 -16.84
C ARG A 2 3.15 7.54 -15.55
N ILE A 3 2.49 7.54 -14.40
CA ILE A 3 3.12 7.79 -13.08
C ILE A 3 4.13 6.68 -12.73
N ALA A 4 3.80 5.41 -12.99
CA ALA A 4 4.70 4.30 -12.73
C ALA A 4 5.97 4.34 -13.61
N ARG A 5 5.88 4.83 -14.84
CA ARG A 5 7.02 4.99 -15.74
C ARG A 5 7.89 6.18 -15.33
N ASP A 6 7.26 7.32 -15.00
CA ASP A 6 7.97 8.52 -14.51
C ASP A 6 8.68 8.24 -13.18
N LEU A 7 8.06 7.43 -12.30
CA LEU A 7 8.65 6.94 -11.05
C LEU A 7 9.86 6.04 -11.32
N HIS A 8 9.72 5.07 -12.21
CA HIS A 8 10.77 4.14 -12.56
C HIS A 8 11.98 4.87 -13.19
N ASP A 9 11.75 5.84 -14.06
CA ASP A 9 12.82 6.57 -14.74
C ASP A 9 13.55 7.50 -13.77
N THR A 10 12.83 8.25 -12.93
CA THR A 10 13.43 9.18 -11.98
C THR A 10 14.12 8.44 -10.82
N LEU A 11 13.47 7.41 -10.27
CA LEU A 11 14.03 6.60 -9.19
C LEU A 11 15.21 5.75 -9.67
N GLY A 12 15.06 5.12 -10.84
CA GLY A 12 16.09 4.29 -11.43
C GLY A 12 17.41 5.05 -11.65
N GLN A 13 17.33 6.28 -12.15
CA GLN A 13 18.52 7.15 -12.31
C GLN A 13 19.18 7.46 -10.98
N LYS A 14 18.42 7.80 -9.93
CA LYS A 14 18.98 8.14 -8.61
C LYS A 14 19.57 6.93 -7.91
N LEU A 15 18.92 5.76 -8.00
CA LEU A 15 19.45 4.51 -7.46
C LEU A 15 20.74 4.09 -8.17
N SER A 16 20.83 4.25 -9.49
CA SER A 16 22.04 4.00 -10.27
C SER A 16 23.19 4.94 -9.86
N LEU A 17 22.88 6.23 -9.61
CA LEU A 17 23.85 7.19 -9.12
C LEU A 17 24.35 6.83 -7.71
N ILE A 18 23.47 6.40 -6.81
CA ILE A 18 23.82 5.92 -5.47
C ILE A 18 24.77 4.72 -5.59
N GLY A 19 24.46 3.74 -6.46
CA GLY A 19 25.32 2.59 -6.72
C GLY A 19 26.72 3.00 -7.18
N LEU A 20 26.82 3.86 -8.21
CA LEU A 20 28.08 4.36 -8.74
C LEU A 20 28.92 5.10 -7.66
N LYS A 21 28.29 5.98 -6.88
CA LYS A 21 28.95 6.69 -5.79
C LYS A 21 29.40 5.77 -4.66
N SER A 22 28.65 4.70 -4.38
CA SER A 22 29.02 3.67 -3.40
C SER A 22 30.27 2.93 -3.84
N ASP A 23 30.35 2.52 -5.11
CA ASP A 23 31.53 1.86 -5.67
C ASP A 23 32.76 2.79 -5.65
N LEU A 24 32.57 4.08 -5.93
CA LEU A 24 33.63 5.07 -5.85
C LEU A 24 34.11 5.27 -4.42
N ALA A 25 33.20 5.40 -3.46
CA ALA A 25 33.52 5.56 -2.05
C ALA A 25 34.36 4.36 -1.55
N VAL A 26 33.99 3.12 -1.89
CA VAL A 26 34.75 1.92 -1.53
C VAL A 26 36.18 1.98 -2.06
N ARG A 27 36.40 2.41 -3.31
CA ARG A 27 37.73 2.52 -3.92
C ARG A 27 38.59 3.63 -3.30
N LEU A 28 37.96 4.64 -2.72
CA LEU A 28 38.61 5.80 -2.12
C LEU A 28 38.96 5.62 -0.63
N VAL A 29 38.31 4.68 0.06
CA VAL A 29 38.48 4.50 1.53
C VAL A 29 39.94 4.45 1.96
N GLU A 30 40.79 3.72 1.23
CA GLU A 30 42.23 3.59 1.57
C GLU A 30 43.10 4.68 0.92
N LYS A 31 42.67 5.21 -0.26
CA LYS A 31 43.46 6.16 -1.03
C LYS A 31 43.24 7.60 -0.67
N ASN A 32 41.99 7.97 -0.36
CA ASN A 32 41.57 9.31 -0.01
C ASN A 32 40.33 9.25 0.89
N PRO A 33 40.49 9.03 2.20
CA PRO A 33 39.37 8.87 3.14
C PRO A 33 38.46 10.09 3.20
N GLU A 34 39.00 11.31 3.04
CA GLU A 34 38.18 12.54 3.08
C GLU A 34 37.22 12.60 1.89
N GLN A 35 37.69 12.23 0.70
CA GLN A 35 36.85 12.17 -0.49
C GLN A 35 35.86 11.01 -0.41
N ALA A 36 36.20 9.86 0.19
CA ALA A 36 35.28 8.76 0.45
C ALA A 36 34.12 9.21 1.35
N ILE A 37 34.41 9.98 2.42
CA ILE A 37 33.40 10.54 3.30
C ILE A 37 32.50 11.55 2.56
N ALA A 38 33.06 12.34 1.65
CA ALA A 38 32.25 13.26 0.83
C ALA A 38 31.25 12.49 -0.05
N GLU A 39 31.69 11.41 -0.73
CA GLU A 39 30.81 10.58 -1.56
C GLU A 39 29.71 9.92 -0.71
N ILE A 40 30.02 9.43 0.50
CA ILE A 40 29.02 8.86 1.42
C ILE A 40 27.97 9.90 1.84
N LYS A 41 28.37 11.16 2.09
CA LYS A 41 27.46 12.26 2.38
C LYS A 41 26.51 12.55 1.21
N ASP A 42 27.06 12.55 -0.01
CA ASP A 42 26.29 12.74 -1.23
C ASP A 42 25.29 11.59 -1.48
N ILE A 43 25.69 10.34 -1.23
CA ILE A 43 24.80 9.18 -1.27
C ILE A 43 23.62 9.40 -0.32
N ARG A 44 23.88 9.77 0.92
CA ARG A 44 22.85 10.04 1.92
C ARG A 44 21.90 11.15 1.47
N GLN A 45 22.42 12.22 0.91
CA GLN A 45 21.62 13.34 0.42
C GLN A 45 20.75 12.91 -0.77
N THR A 46 21.33 12.20 -1.74
CA THR A 46 20.61 11.69 -2.92
C THR A 46 19.48 10.73 -2.50
N ALA A 47 19.74 9.82 -1.56
CA ALA A 47 18.73 8.93 -1.02
C ALA A 47 17.58 9.68 -0.31
N THR A 48 17.92 10.74 0.47
CA THR A 48 16.92 11.56 1.15
C THR A 48 16.03 12.32 0.15
N ILE A 49 16.62 12.88 -0.91
CA ILE A 49 15.87 13.56 -1.98
C ILE A 49 14.98 12.57 -2.73
N ALA A 50 15.51 11.39 -3.09
CA ALA A 50 14.74 10.36 -3.77
C ALA A 50 13.51 9.92 -2.94
N LEU A 51 13.69 9.69 -1.64
CA LEU A 51 12.60 9.38 -0.71
C LEU A 51 11.57 10.51 -0.61
N LYS A 52 12.00 11.77 -0.61
CA LYS A 52 11.11 12.93 -0.59
C LYS A 52 10.27 12.99 -1.87
N GLU A 53 10.88 12.86 -3.04
CA GLU A 53 10.18 12.87 -4.32
C GLU A 53 9.18 11.73 -4.46
N VAL A 54 9.53 10.52 -4.00
CA VAL A 54 8.59 9.40 -3.94
C VAL A 54 7.39 9.76 -3.06
N ARG A 55 7.62 10.34 -1.88
CA ARG A 55 6.53 10.77 -0.99
C ARG A 55 5.67 11.85 -1.62
N GLU A 56 6.25 12.81 -2.33
CA GLU A 56 5.51 13.87 -3.03
C GLU A 56 4.72 13.33 -4.23
N LEU A 57 5.27 12.40 -5.01
CA LEU A 57 4.57 11.73 -6.10
C LEU A 57 3.40 10.88 -5.59
N VAL A 58 3.59 10.22 -4.45
CA VAL A 58 2.54 9.43 -3.80
C VAL A 58 1.50 10.33 -3.13
N ALA A 59 1.89 11.48 -2.56
CA ALA A 59 0.96 12.47 -2.00
C ALA A 59 0.13 13.20 -3.09
N ASN A 60 0.65 13.33 -4.30
CA ASN A 60 -0.08 13.84 -5.48
C ASN A 60 -1.05 12.80 -6.09
N ILE A 61 -0.96 11.52 -5.73
CA ILE A 61 -2.07 10.58 -5.87
C ILE A 61 -3.11 11.12 -4.90
N ARG A 62 -4.20 11.74 -5.42
CA ARG A 62 -5.33 12.27 -4.64
C ARG A 62 -5.52 11.41 -3.41
N SER A 63 -5.37 11.99 -2.23
CA SER A 63 -5.61 11.29 -0.97
C SER A 63 -7.07 10.85 -0.96
N VAL A 64 -7.32 9.61 -1.34
CA VAL A 64 -8.64 9.01 -1.29
C VAL A 64 -8.81 8.52 0.13
N SER A 65 -9.78 9.07 0.86
CA SER A 65 -10.09 8.58 2.19
C SER A 65 -10.86 7.25 2.12
N ILE A 66 -10.68 6.41 3.12
CA ILE A 66 -11.46 5.16 3.24
C ILE A 66 -12.95 5.47 3.31
N SER A 67 -13.35 6.54 4.02
CA SER A 67 -14.74 6.96 4.15
C SER A 67 -15.38 7.28 2.80
N GLU A 68 -14.69 8.05 1.95
CA GLU A 68 -15.17 8.37 0.60
C GLU A 68 -15.26 7.11 -0.27
N GLU A 69 -14.27 6.23 -0.16
CA GLU A 69 -14.26 5.01 -0.98
C GLU A 69 -15.33 4.01 -0.54
N LEU A 70 -15.64 3.90 0.77
CA LEU A 70 -16.76 3.09 1.26
C LEU A 70 -18.10 3.54 0.68
N ILE A 71 -18.32 4.84 0.56
CA ILE A 71 -19.54 5.39 -0.07
C ILE A 71 -19.58 4.95 -1.54
N ARG A 72 -18.48 5.06 -2.27
CA ARG A 72 -18.41 4.71 -3.69
C ARG A 72 -18.61 3.21 -3.93
N VAL A 73 -17.93 2.36 -3.17
CA VAL A 73 -18.05 0.91 -3.33
C VAL A 73 -19.44 0.41 -2.97
N LYS A 74 -20.09 1.03 -1.99
CA LYS A 74 -21.50 0.74 -1.68
C LYS A 74 -22.39 1.04 -2.88
N GLN A 75 -22.26 2.21 -3.50
CA GLN A 75 -23.03 2.58 -4.70
C GLN A 75 -22.77 1.62 -5.87
N ILE A 76 -21.53 1.15 -6.03
CA ILE A 76 -21.16 0.19 -7.09
C ILE A 76 -21.80 -1.18 -6.83
N LEU A 77 -21.78 -1.67 -5.59
CA LEU A 77 -22.39 -2.93 -5.19
C LEU A 77 -23.91 -2.88 -5.30
N ASP A 78 -24.54 -1.80 -4.85
CA ASP A 78 -25.99 -1.56 -4.97
C ASP A 78 -26.41 -1.55 -6.47
N ALA A 79 -25.64 -0.90 -7.34
CA ALA A 79 -25.90 -0.88 -8.78
C ALA A 79 -25.67 -2.24 -9.48
N ALA A 80 -24.88 -3.10 -8.89
CA ALA A 80 -24.64 -4.47 -9.34
C ALA A 80 -25.61 -5.50 -8.71
N GLU A 81 -26.60 -5.03 -7.91
CA GLU A 81 -27.57 -5.86 -7.18
C GLU A 81 -26.87 -6.85 -6.20
N ILE A 82 -25.78 -6.43 -5.58
CA ILE A 82 -25.03 -7.22 -4.60
C ILE A 82 -25.28 -6.61 -3.21
N ASP A 83 -25.88 -7.40 -2.32
CA ASP A 83 -26.09 -6.98 -0.94
C ASP A 83 -24.76 -6.76 -0.21
N VAL A 84 -24.65 -5.63 0.51
CA VAL A 84 -23.41 -5.29 1.22
C VAL A 84 -23.64 -5.06 2.70
N THR A 85 -22.80 -5.69 3.52
CA THR A 85 -22.66 -5.40 4.95
C THR A 85 -21.31 -4.73 5.21
N ILE A 86 -21.35 -3.57 5.86
CA ILE A 86 -20.14 -2.87 6.30
C ILE A 86 -20.10 -2.94 7.83
N SER A 87 -18.98 -3.40 8.37
CA SER A 87 -18.78 -3.59 9.81
C SER A 87 -17.38 -3.18 10.26
N GLY A 88 -17.15 -3.15 11.56
CA GLY A 88 -15.82 -2.86 12.15
C GLY A 88 -15.82 -1.57 12.95
N ASP A 89 -14.63 -0.97 13.08
CA ASP A 89 -14.43 0.23 13.88
C ASP A 89 -14.90 1.50 13.13
N ASN A 90 -15.11 2.58 13.90
CA ASN A 90 -15.44 3.85 13.29
C ASN A 90 -14.23 4.38 12.49
N ILE A 91 -14.43 4.53 11.17
CA ILE A 91 -13.40 4.96 10.22
C ILE A 91 -12.76 6.30 10.62
N GLU A 92 -13.55 7.23 11.17
CA GLU A 92 -13.05 8.56 11.59
C GLU A 92 -12.06 8.48 12.77
N THR A 93 -12.07 7.37 13.51
CA THR A 93 -11.18 7.16 14.66
C THR A 93 -9.93 6.37 14.30
N LEU A 94 -9.82 5.85 13.09
CA LEU A 94 -8.65 5.09 12.63
C LEU A 94 -7.39 5.96 12.64
N LYS A 95 -6.35 5.44 13.26
CA LYS A 95 -5.05 6.10 13.34
C LYS A 95 -4.08 5.47 12.36
N MET A 96 -4.00 6.03 11.17
CA MET A 96 -3.01 5.61 10.17
C MET A 96 -2.49 6.82 9.39
N PRO A 97 -1.26 6.74 8.83
CA PRO A 97 -0.74 7.76 7.94
C PRO A 97 -1.62 7.91 6.70
N THR A 98 -1.78 9.13 6.18
CA THR A 98 -2.58 9.43 4.99
C THR A 98 -2.24 8.54 3.79
N LEU A 99 -0.96 8.23 3.61
CA LEU A 99 -0.52 7.30 2.57
C LEU A 99 -1.08 5.90 2.76
N SER A 100 -1.01 5.37 3.98
CA SER A 100 -1.55 4.05 4.30
C SER A 100 -3.05 4.01 4.11
N GLU A 101 -3.78 5.05 4.51
CA GLU A 101 -5.21 5.20 4.28
C GLU A 101 -5.55 5.16 2.78
N SER A 102 -4.82 5.91 1.96
CA SER A 102 -5.02 5.92 0.51
C SER A 102 -4.75 4.56 -0.12
N VAL A 103 -3.73 3.83 0.33
CA VAL A 103 -3.44 2.47 -0.16
C VAL A 103 -4.56 1.49 0.23
N VAL A 104 -5.05 1.55 1.47
CA VAL A 104 -6.19 0.71 1.92
C VAL A 104 -7.45 1.03 1.10
N ALA A 105 -7.76 2.31 0.86
CA ALA A 105 -8.89 2.71 0.02
C ALA A 105 -8.76 2.20 -1.43
N MET A 106 -7.55 2.24 -2.01
CA MET A 106 -7.30 1.65 -3.34
C MET A 106 -7.48 0.13 -3.34
N CYS A 107 -7.03 -0.57 -2.28
CA CYS A 107 -7.23 -2.02 -2.15
C CYS A 107 -8.71 -2.36 -2.04
N LEU A 108 -9.48 -1.60 -1.26
CA LEU A 108 -10.94 -1.76 -1.15
C LEU A 108 -11.60 -1.61 -2.51
N LYS A 109 -11.29 -0.54 -3.25
CA LYS A 109 -11.81 -0.30 -4.60
C LYS A 109 -11.53 -1.47 -5.55
N GLU A 110 -10.29 -1.94 -5.56
CA GLU A 110 -9.88 -3.03 -6.46
C GLU A 110 -10.54 -4.35 -6.09
N ALA A 111 -10.67 -4.64 -4.78
CA ALA A 111 -11.38 -5.83 -4.30
C ALA A 111 -12.85 -5.83 -4.74
N VAL A 112 -13.56 -4.71 -4.57
CA VAL A 112 -14.96 -4.59 -5.00
C VAL A 112 -15.08 -4.66 -6.52
N ASN A 113 -14.18 -4.05 -7.28
CA ASN A 113 -14.16 -4.18 -8.74
C ASN A 113 -13.99 -5.63 -9.18
N ASN A 114 -13.17 -6.42 -8.47
CA ASN A 114 -12.98 -7.83 -8.75
C ASN A 114 -14.26 -8.65 -8.44
N ILE A 115 -14.95 -8.32 -7.35
CA ILE A 115 -16.24 -8.94 -7.02
C ILE A 115 -17.23 -8.70 -8.15
N VAL A 116 -17.48 -7.44 -8.51
CA VAL A 116 -18.48 -7.08 -9.54
C VAL A 116 -18.15 -7.70 -10.89
N LYS A 117 -16.88 -7.76 -11.28
CA LYS A 117 -16.48 -8.26 -12.60
C LYS A 117 -16.39 -9.78 -12.71
N HIS A 118 -16.07 -10.46 -11.61
CA HIS A 118 -15.58 -11.83 -11.69
C HIS A 118 -16.26 -12.81 -10.74
N SER A 119 -16.84 -12.34 -9.61
CA SER A 119 -17.28 -13.26 -8.56
C SER A 119 -18.65 -13.88 -8.79
N LYS A 120 -19.56 -13.20 -9.50
CA LYS A 120 -20.99 -13.56 -9.56
C LYS A 120 -21.61 -13.70 -8.16
N ALA A 121 -21.15 -12.90 -7.20
CA ALA A 121 -21.63 -12.89 -5.85
C ALA A 121 -23.00 -12.21 -5.75
N ASN A 122 -23.78 -12.61 -4.75
CA ASN A 122 -25.01 -11.92 -4.34
C ASN A 122 -24.79 -11.13 -3.04
N TYR A 123 -23.70 -11.41 -2.33
CA TYR A 123 -23.40 -10.81 -1.03
C TYR A 123 -21.92 -10.44 -0.90
N CYS A 124 -21.65 -9.28 -0.30
CA CYS A 124 -20.33 -8.79 0.05
C CYS A 124 -20.28 -8.32 1.50
N LEU A 125 -19.25 -8.73 2.25
CA LEU A 125 -18.94 -8.21 3.57
C LEU A 125 -17.65 -7.41 3.51
N ILE A 126 -17.69 -6.16 4.00
CA ILE A 126 -16.53 -5.30 4.18
C ILE A 126 -16.37 -5.04 5.67
N SER A 127 -15.20 -5.37 6.22
CA SER A 127 -14.90 -5.10 7.62
C SER A 127 -13.56 -4.41 7.75
N ILE A 128 -13.51 -3.34 8.55
CA ILE A 128 -12.28 -2.60 8.85
C ILE A 128 -12.13 -2.54 10.36
N THR A 129 -11.02 -3.05 10.86
CA THR A 129 -10.72 -3.06 12.29
C THR A 129 -9.31 -2.55 12.54
N GLN A 130 -9.11 -1.90 13.69
CA GLN A 130 -7.80 -1.45 14.14
C GLN A 130 -7.46 -2.07 15.48
N SER A 131 -6.27 -2.66 15.56
CA SER A 131 -5.61 -3.03 16.81
C SER A 131 -4.51 -2.02 17.15
N ASP A 132 -3.81 -2.22 18.26
CA ASP A 132 -2.66 -1.37 18.65
C ASP A 132 -1.55 -1.38 17.59
N ASN A 133 -1.41 -2.46 16.83
CA ASN A 133 -0.28 -2.69 15.94
C ASN A 133 -0.62 -2.63 14.46
N GLU A 134 -1.88 -2.79 14.08
CA GLU A 134 -2.28 -2.87 12.68
C GLU A 134 -3.71 -2.40 12.42
N VAL A 135 -3.97 -1.96 11.18
CA VAL A 135 -5.31 -1.87 10.60
C VAL A 135 -5.50 -3.05 9.67
N ARG A 136 -6.66 -3.70 9.78
CA ARG A 136 -7.05 -4.84 8.98
C ARG A 136 -8.32 -4.53 8.20
N LEU A 137 -8.24 -4.64 6.87
CA LEU A 137 -9.39 -4.61 5.97
C LEU A 137 -9.69 -6.04 5.52
N VAL A 138 -10.94 -6.46 5.67
CA VAL A 138 -11.44 -7.74 5.15
C VAL A 138 -12.53 -7.45 4.13
N VAL A 139 -12.43 -8.04 2.95
CA VAL A 139 -13.48 -8.04 1.92
C VAL A 139 -13.79 -9.47 1.58
N TYR A 140 -15.02 -9.90 1.84
CA TYR A 140 -15.51 -11.25 1.56
C TYR A 140 -16.66 -11.17 0.56
N ASP A 141 -16.71 -12.10 -0.37
CA ASP A 141 -17.83 -12.35 -1.29
C ASP A 141 -18.28 -13.82 -1.23
N ASP A 142 -19.55 -14.06 -1.55
CA ASP A 142 -20.14 -15.39 -1.63
C ASP A 142 -20.17 -15.96 -3.06
N GLY A 143 -19.34 -15.45 -3.95
CA GLY A 143 -19.35 -15.82 -5.36
C GLY A 143 -18.65 -17.13 -5.68
N VAL A 144 -18.27 -17.30 -6.95
CA VAL A 144 -17.67 -18.55 -7.48
C VAL A 144 -16.27 -18.86 -6.92
N GLY A 145 -15.68 -17.90 -6.19
CA GLY A 145 -14.35 -18.01 -5.61
C GLY A 145 -13.23 -17.72 -6.61
N PHE A 146 -12.06 -17.46 -6.06
CA PHE A 146 -10.86 -17.16 -6.84
C PHE A 146 -10.19 -18.47 -7.29
N ASN A 147 -10.05 -18.66 -8.61
CA ASN A 147 -9.33 -19.80 -9.17
C ASN A 147 -7.94 -19.35 -9.64
N THR A 148 -6.90 -19.70 -8.87
CA THR A 148 -5.51 -19.38 -9.18
C THR A 148 -4.98 -20.09 -10.44
N GLU A 149 -5.58 -21.21 -10.83
CA GLU A 149 -5.12 -22.03 -11.97
C GLU A 149 -5.65 -21.51 -13.33
N LEU A 150 -6.80 -20.83 -13.33
CA LEU A 150 -7.45 -20.35 -14.56
C LEU A 150 -7.27 -18.86 -14.84
N HIS A 151 -6.87 -18.09 -13.87
CA HIS A 151 -6.63 -16.65 -14.06
C HIS A 151 -5.15 -16.35 -13.85
N HIS A 152 -4.48 -15.90 -14.91
CA HIS A 152 -3.26 -15.12 -14.73
C HIS A 152 -3.56 -14.07 -13.65
N VAL A 153 -2.72 -14.02 -12.62
CA VAL A 153 -2.84 -13.02 -11.54
C VAL A 153 -2.99 -11.66 -12.22
N GLY A 154 -4.21 -11.14 -12.21
CA GLY A 154 -4.52 -9.90 -12.96
C GLY A 154 -3.68 -8.75 -12.44
N ASN A 155 -3.38 -7.79 -13.28
CA ASN A 155 -2.58 -6.60 -12.93
C ASN A 155 -3.10 -5.88 -11.66
N GLY A 156 -4.37 -6.04 -11.30
CA GLY A 156 -4.99 -5.48 -10.10
C GLY A 156 -4.42 -6.05 -8.79
N LEU A 157 -4.31 -7.38 -8.69
CA LEU A 157 -3.76 -8.04 -7.50
C LEU A 157 -2.26 -7.80 -7.36
N ILE A 158 -1.52 -7.79 -8.47
CA ILE A 158 -0.10 -7.42 -8.48
C ILE A 158 0.06 -5.99 -7.96
N GLY A 159 -0.69 -5.05 -8.52
CA GLY A 159 -0.64 -3.65 -8.10
C GLY A 159 -1.10 -3.42 -6.65
N MET A 160 -2.01 -4.24 -6.11
CA MET A 160 -2.33 -4.20 -4.68
C MET A 160 -1.13 -4.62 -3.81
N ARG A 161 -0.47 -5.73 -4.16
CA ARG A 161 0.72 -6.22 -3.43
C ARG A 161 1.85 -5.20 -3.44
N GLU A 162 2.22 -4.69 -4.61
CA GLU A 162 3.28 -3.68 -4.75
C GLU A 162 3.01 -2.43 -3.89
N ARG A 163 1.77 -1.92 -3.88
CA ARG A 163 1.41 -0.77 -3.06
C ARG A 163 1.43 -1.07 -1.57
N LEU A 164 1.00 -2.28 -1.17
CA LEU A 164 1.05 -2.70 0.23
C LEU A 164 2.48 -2.89 0.73
N GLU A 165 3.34 -3.52 -0.06
CA GLU A 165 4.77 -3.66 0.26
C GLU A 165 5.44 -2.33 0.53
N PHE A 166 5.07 -1.28 -0.22
CA PHE A 166 5.60 0.07 -0.02
C PHE A 166 5.29 0.68 1.36
N ILE A 167 4.20 0.26 1.99
CA ILE A 167 3.78 0.69 3.34
C ILE A 167 4.00 -0.41 4.40
N ASN A 168 4.80 -1.43 4.09
CA ASN A 168 5.03 -2.62 4.90
C ASN A 168 3.74 -3.38 5.23
N GLY A 169 2.72 -3.27 4.38
CA GLY A 169 1.48 -4.03 4.48
C GLY A 169 1.56 -5.36 3.75
N THR A 170 0.57 -6.23 3.98
CA THR A 170 0.46 -7.54 3.32
C THR A 170 -0.93 -7.77 2.78
N LEU A 171 -1.03 -8.65 1.78
CA LEU A 171 -2.27 -9.10 1.15
C LEU A 171 -2.39 -10.61 1.23
N GLU A 172 -3.46 -11.09 1.85
CA GLU A 172 -3.86 -12.49 1.86
C GLU A 172 -5.13 -12.69 1.03
N ILE A 173 -5.21 -13.78 0.29
CA ILE A 173 -6.40 -14.16 -0.48
C ILE A 173 -6.73 -15.60 -0.13
N ASN A 174 -7.86 -15.80 0.51
CA ASN A 174 -8.31 -17.08 1.01
C ASN A 174 -9.54 -17.54 0.22
N ARG A 175 -9.46 -18.71 -0.42
CA ARG A 175 -10.62 -19.37 -0.96
C ARG A 175 -11.42 -19.98 0.19
N LYS A 176 -12.67 -19.60 0.31
CA LYS A 176 -13.62 -20.19 1.28
C LYS A 176 -14.38 -21.35 0.65
N LYS A 177 -15.20 -22.05 1.43
CA LYS A 177 -16.13 -23.06 0.91
C LYS A 177 -17.07 -22.48 -0.16
N VAL A 178 -17.46 -21.20 0.06
CA VAL A 178 -18.22 -20.40 -0.87
C VAL A 178 -17.50 -19.04 -0.95
N GLY A 179 -17.15 -18.59 -2.16
CA GLY A 179 -16.58 -17.28 -2.40
C GLY A 179 -15.10 -17.11 -2.07
N THR A 180 -14.72 -15.85 -1.92
CA THR A 180 -13.34 -15.42 -1.66
C THR A 180 -13.29 -14.46 -0.48
N GLU A 181 -12.25 -14.54 0.31
CA GLU A 181 -11.91 -13.57 1.35
C GLU A 181 -10.56 -12.94 1.04
N LEU A 182 -10.54 -11.64 0.88
CA LEU A 182 -9.34 -10.83 0.72
C LEU A 182 -9.07 -10.09 2.03
N ILE A 183 -7.85 -10.20 2.54
CA ILE A 183 -7.43 -9.56 3.78
C ILE A 183 -6.21 -8.68 3.50
N VAL A 184 -6.31 -7.41 3.89
CA VAL A 184 -5.22 -6.45 3.88
C VAL A 184 -4.81 -6.17 5.31
N HIS A 185 -3.52 -6.28 5.60
CA HIS A 185 -2.91 -5.90 6.86
C HIS A 185 -1.98 -4.71 6.66
N VAL A 186 -2.15 -3.66 7.45
CA VAL A 186 -1.30 -2.47 7.40
C VAL A 186 -0.80 -2.15 8.80
N PRO A 187 0.53 -2.17 9.04
CA PRO A 187 1.07 -1.87 10.36
C PRO A 187 0.83 -0.40 10.72
N VAL A 188 0.41 -0.17 11.96
CA VAL A 188 0.32 1.17 12.54
C VAL A 188 1.63 1.46 13.25
N ALA A 189 2.37 2.48 12.80
CA ALA A 189 3.59 2.90 13.49
C ALA A 189 3.24 3.36 14.91
N ILE A 190 3.69 2.61 15.92
CA ILE A 190 3.60 3.05 17.31
C ILE A 190 4.53 4.25 17.45
N THR A 191 3.98 5.45 17.52
CA THR A 191 4.72 6.64 17.89
C THR A 191 5.01 6.53 19.39
N HIS A 192 6.13 5.91 19.79
CA HIS A 192 6.63 6.01 21.15
C HIS A 192 6.92 7.49 21.43
N GLN A 193 5.95 8.21 21.97
CA GLN A 193 6.22 9.43 22.70
C GLN A 193 7.11 9.03 23.89
N LYS A 194 8.43 9.30 23.77
CA LYS A 194 9.32 9.33 24.92
C LYS A 194 8.71 10.31 25.92
N ARG A 195 8.08 9.78 26.98
CA ARG A 195 7.85 10.55 28.19
C ARG A 195 9.22 10.96 28.70
N SER A 196 9.64 12.18 28.39
CA SER A 196 10.73 12.83 29.10
C SER A 196 10.28 13.06 30.53
N GLY A 197 10.65 12.12 31.41
CA GLY A 197 10.52 12.32 32.84
C GLY A 197 11.35 13.54 33.25
N LYS A 198 10.66 14.59 33.64
CA LYS A 198 11.26 15.62 34.48
C LYS A 198 11.59 14.98 35.81
N LYS A 199 12.86 15.00 36.16
CA LYS A 199 13.33 15.11 37.53
C LYS A 199 13.97 16.46 37.69
#